data_3f554c2c6d8cedf43fca88a65f64b1f8
#
_entry.id   3f554c2c6d8cedf43fca88a65f64b1f8
#
_cell.length_a   1.000
_cell.length_b   1.000
_cell.length_c   1.000
_cell.angle_alpha   90.00
_cell.angle_beta   90.00
_cell.angle_gamma   90.00
#
_symmetry.space_group_name_H-M   'P 1'
#
loop_
_entity.id
_entity.type
_entity.pdbx_description
1 polymer ?
#
loop_
_entity_poly.entity_id
_entity_poly.type
_entity_poly.pdbx_seq_one_letter_code
_entity_poly.pdbx_strand_id
1 'polypeptide(L)'
;MSGTYKTHRSRRSHAGAVRFDTKIAVLVRDDLEPWQRLNVTAFVVSGIAGAHPQLLGEPYEDADGTAYLPLLGQPVVVLEADADTLKAAHARALGRELPMGVYTREMFSTGHDEANRTVVRAVGRDDLDLVGLAVFGPKNGVDKTVKGARLHP
;
A
#
# COMPACT_ATOMS: atom_id res chain seq x y z
N MET A 1 4.39 19.35 -17.41
CA MET A 1 5.04 18.16 -17.98
C MET A 1 4.09 16.97 -17.84
N SER A 2 3.46 16.57 -18.92
CA SER A 2 2.57 15.42 -18.95
C SER A 2 3.42 14.14 -19.05
N GLY A 3 3.64 13.48 -17.93
CA GLY A 3 4.23 12.14 -17.92
C GLY A 3 3.18 11.17 -18.43
N THR A 4 3.35 10.71 -19.64
CA THR A 4 2.55 9.62 -20.22
C THR A 4 2.91 8.33 -19.50
N TYR A 5 2.17 8.01 -18.43
CA TYR A 5 2.22 6.67 -17.85
C TYR A 5 1.58 5.71 -18.85
N LYS A 6 2.38 4.86 -19.46
CA LYS A 6 1.89 3.77 -20.28
C LYS A 6 0.99 2.89 -19.40
N THR A 7 -0.27 2.82 -19.76
CA THR A 7 -1.20 1.83 -19.21
C THR A 7 -0.63 0.45 -19.51
N HIS A 8 -0.13 -0.23 -18.49
CA HIS A 8 0.27 -1.62 -18.64
C HIS A 8 -0.98 -2.46 -18.87
N ARG A 9 -1.17 -2.88 -20.10
CA ARG A 9 -2.21 -3.86 -20.46
C ARG A 9 -1.95 -5.13 -19.67
N SER A 10 -2.93 -5.56 -18.88
CA SER A 10 -2.93 -6.88 -18.27
C SER A 10 -2.79 -7.94 -19.37
N ARG A 11 -1.79 -8.80 -19.25
CA ARG A 11 -1.62 -9.93 -20.18
C ARG A 11 -2.43 -11.12 -19.66
N ARG A 12 -3.34 -11.64 -20.48
CA ARG A 12 -4.01 -12.90 -20.18
C ARG A 12 -3.02 -14.05 -20.40
N SER A 13 -2.89 -14.95 -19.43
CA SER A 13 -2.15 -16.19 -19.61
C SER A 13 -3.00 -17.21 -20.38
N HIS A 14 -2.36 -18.23 -20.99
CA HIS A 14 -3.04 -19.30 -21.73
C HIS A 14 -4.13 -20.05 -20.95
N ALA A 15 -4.16 -19.92 -19.62
CA ALA A 15 -5.16 -20.52 -18.73
C ALA A 15 -6.29 -19.55 -18.32
N GLY A 16 -6.40 -18.36 -18.93
CA GLY A 16 -7.42 -17.36 -18.60
C GLY A 16 -7.17 -16.55 -17.33
N ALA A 17 -6.06 -16.80 -16.59
CA ALA A 17 -5.68 -16.01 -15.42
C ALA A 17 -5.07 -14.66 -15.84
N VAL A 18 -5.50 -13.58 -15.18
CA VAL A 18 -4.91 -12.24 -15.35
C VAL A 18 -3.63 -12.15 -14.55
N ARG A 19 -2.54 -11.74 -15.20
CA ARG A 19 -1.25 -11.47 -14.55
C ARG A 19 -0.96 -9.97 -14.59
N PHE A 20 -0.44 -9.47 -13.48
CA PHE A 20 -0.03 -8.08 -13.34
C PHE A 20 1.49 -7.99 -13.29
N ASP A 21 2.06 -7.01 -14.01
CA ASP A 21 3.49 -6.72 -13.96
C ASP A 21 3.86 -5.88 -12.74
N THR A 22 2.86 -5.33 -12.07
CA THR A 22 3.00 -4.52 -10.86
C THR A 22 2.36 -5.22 -9.67
N LYS A 23 2.77 -4.77 -8.48
CA LYS A 23 2.27 -5.30 -7.22
C LYS A 23 2.00 -4.19 -6.24
N ILE A 24 0.89 -4.31 -5.50
CA ILE A 24 0.60 -3.49 -4.33
C ILE A 24 0.80 -4.38 -3.11
N ALA A 25 1.67 -3.99 -2.21
CA ALA A 25 1.87 -4.71 -0.96
C ALA A 25 1.71 -3.78 0.24
N VAL A 26 1.07 -4.31 1.28
CA VAL A 26 0.90 -3.64 2.57
C VAL A 26 1.62 -4.45 3.63
N LEU A 27 2.41 -3.80 4.46
CA LEU A 27 3.00 -4.37 5.66
C LEU A 27 2.35 -3.75 6.89
N VAL A 28 1.87 -4.58 7.81
CA VAL A 28 1.37 -4.12 9.11
C VAL A 28 2.21 -4.72 10.22
N ARG A 29 2.42 -3.92 11.28
CA ARG A 29 3.18 -4.37 12.44
C ARG A 29 2.46 -5.51 13.15
N ASP A 30 3.18 -6.54 13.52
CA ASP A 30 2.63 -7.76 14.13
C ASP A 30 2.17 -7.59 15.58
N ASP A 31 2.54 -6.50 16.24
CA ASP A 31 2.14 -6.15 17.61
C ASP A 31 0.89 -5.26 17.70
N LEU A 32 0.23 -4.99 16.56
CA LEU A 32 -0.99 -4.17 16.53
C LEU A 32 -2.24 -4.98 16.89
N GLU A 33 -3.21 -4.31 17.51
CA GLU A 33 -4.56 -4.84 17.68
C GLU A 33 -5.25 -5.06 16.31
N PRO A 34 -6.20 -6.01 16.20
CA PRO A 34 -6.86 -6.27 14.91
C PRO A 34 -7.45 -5.03 14.26
N TRP A 35 -8.15 -4.17 15.00
CA TRP A 35 -8.75 -2.95 14.43
C TRP A 35 -7.69 -1.97 13.92
N GLN A 36 -6.52 -1.92 14.58
CA GLN A 36 -5.41 -1.07 14.16
C GLN A 36 -4.85 -1.54 12.82
N ARG A 37 -4.69 -2.85 12.64
CA ARG A 37 -4.21 -3.45 11.39
C ARG A 37 -5.13 -3.12 10.22
N LEU A 38 -6.44 -3.21 10.45
CA LEU A 38 -7.44 -2.90 9.44
C LEU A 38 -7.42 -1.40 9.09
N ASN A 39 -7.37 -0.55 10.10
CA ASN A 39 -7.33 0.90 9.91
C ASN A 39 -6.07 1.35 9.17
N VAL A 40 -4.91 0.86 9.58
CA VAL A 40 -3.62 1.15 8.93
C VAL A 40 -3.65 0.72 7.47
N THR A 41 -4.13 -0.48 7.18
CA THR A 41 -4.24 -1.01 5.81
C THR A 41 -5.07 -0.09 4.92
N ALA A 42 -6.25 0.33 5.40
CA ALA A 42 -7.13 1.23 4.66
C ALA A 42 -6.45 2.58 4.35
N PHE A 43 -5.76 3.15 5.34
CA PHE A 43 -5.09 4.45 5.19
C PHE A 43 -3.91 4.39 4.23
N VAL A 44 -3.00 3.44 4.38
CA VAL A 44 -1.80 3.41 3.54
C VAL A 44 -2.11 3.05 2.08
N VAL A 45 -3.12 2.23 1.84
CA VAL A 45 -3.59 1.94 0.47
C VAL A 45 -4.24 3.15 -0.17
N SER A 46 -4.91 4.01 0.60
CA SER A 46 -5.55 5.21 0.07
C SER A 46 -4.55 6.13 -0.62
N GLY A 47 -3.33 6.24 -0.09
CA GLY A 47 -2.25 7.03 -0.71
C GLY A 47 -1.82 6.47 -2.07
N ILE A 48 -1.72 5.16 -2.19
CA ILE A 48 -1.40 4.49 -3.46
C ILE A 48 -2.51 4.72 -4.49
N ALA A 49 -3.77 4.49 -4.11
CA ALA A 49 -4.91 4.68 -5.00
C ALA A 49 -5.07 6.15 -5.43
N GLY A 50 -4.87 7.08 -4.49
CA GLY A 50 -4.96 8.52 -4.78
C GLY A 50 -3.87 9.02 -5.71
N ALA A 51 -2.64 8.53 -5.56
CA ALA A 51 -1.50 8.91 -6.42
C ALA A 51 -1.55 8.21 -7.79
N HIS A 52 -2.22 7.06 -7.88
CA HIS A 52 -2.29 6.22 -9.08
C HIS A 52 -3.74 5.84 -9.41
N PRO A 53 -4.60 6.82 -9.80
CA PRO A 53 -6.02 6.54 -10.05
C PRO A 53 -6.26 5.53 -11.19
N GLN A 54 -5.30 5.32 -12.08
CA GLN A 54 -5.36 4.29 -13.11
C GLN A 54 -5.40 2.85 -12.56
N LEU A 55 -5.07 2.66 -11.27
CA LEU A 55 -5.18 1.37 -10.60
C LEU A 55 -6.63 1.01 -10.26
N LEU A 56 -7.53 1.99 -10.24
CA LEU A 56 -8.96 1.76 -10.02
C LEU A 56 -9.59 1.16 -11.27
N GLY A 57 -10.43 0.15 -11.06
CA GLY A 57 -11.18 -0.48 -12.14
C GLY A 57 -12.45 0.29 -12.50
N GLU A 58 -13.38 -0.40 -13.15
CA GLU A 58 -14.68 0.14 -13.50
C GLU A 58 -15.60 0.17 -12.26
N PRO A 59 -16.60 1.08 -12.22
CA PRO A 59 -17.63 1.06 -11.18
C PRO A 59 -18.36 -0.28 -11.12
N TYR A 60 -18.80 -0.65 -9.94
CA TYR A 60 -19.61 -1.86 -9.72
C TYR A 60 -21.09 -1.54 -9.88
N GLU A 61 -21.84 -2.52 -10.33
CA GLU A 61 -23.29 -2.45 -10.49
C GLU A 61 -23.91 -3.78 -10.07
N ASP A 62 -24.99 -3.73 -9.30
CA ASP A 62 -25.72 -4.93 -8.93
C ASP A 62 -26.78 -5.31 -9.98
N ALA A 63 -27.48 -6.39 -9.76
CA ALA A 63 -28.48 -6.88 -10.71
C ALA A 63 -29.69 -5.94 -10.88
N ASP A 64 -29.91 -5.03 -9.94
CA ASP A 64 -30.98 -4.02 -10.01
C ASP A 64 -30.52 -2.69 -10.64
N GLY A 65 -29.27 -2.61 -11.09
CA GLY A 65 -28.71 -1.43 -11.69
C GLY A 65 -28.23 -0.37 -10.71
N THR A 66 -28.08 -0.71 -9.42
CA THR A 66 -27.51 0.20 -8.43
C THR A 66 -26.01 0.35 -8.66
N ALA A 67 -25.54 1.59 -8.78
CA ALA A 67 -24.13 1.89 -9.03
C ALA A 67 -23.33 2.03 -7.73
N TYR A 68 -22.13 1.47 -7.71
CA TYR A 68 -21.17 1.55 -6.61
C TYR A 68 -19.83 2.05 -7.11
N LEU A 69 -18.99 2.54 -6.19
CA LEU A 69 -17.66 3.05 -6.53
C LEU A 69 -16.75 1.97 -7.10
N PRO A 70 -15.81 2.36 -7.99
CA PRO A 70 -14.76 1.44 -8.43
C PRO A 70 -13.82 1.09 -7.28
N LEU A 71 -13.26 -0.10 -7.34
CA LEU A 71 -12.22 -0.56 -6.44
C LEU A 71 -10.93 -0.79 -7.22
N LEU A 72 -9.84 -1.07 -6.50
CA LEU A 72 -8.57 -1.43 -7.14
C LEU A 72 -8.77 -2.60 -8.12
N GLY A 73 -8.22 -2.47 -9.31
CA GLY A 73 -8.32 -3.46 -10.38
C GLY A 73 -7.30 -4.58 -10.30
N GLN A 74 -6.48 -4.62 -9.25
CA GLN A 74 -5.50 -5.67 -8.99
C GLN A 74 -5.46 -6.00 -7.51
N PRO A 75 -4.97 -7.21 -7.14
CA PRO A 75 -4.90 -7.62 -5.73
C PRO A 75 -4.00 -6.72 -4.90
N VAL A 76 -4.32 -6.61 -3.62
CA VAL A 76 -3.47 -6.04 -2.58
C VAL A 76 -2.99 -7.18 -1.70
N VAL A 77 -1.69 -7.38 -1.61
CA VAL A 77 -1.10 -8.38 -0.73
C VAL A 77 -0.87 -7.75 0.64
N VAL A 78 -1.46 -8.31 1.68
CA VAL A 78 -1.27 -7.83 3.05
C VAL A 78 -0.33 -8.79 3.78
N LEU A 79 0.74 -8.23 4.32
CA LEU A 79 1.80 -8.94 5.03
C LEU A 79 1.89 -8.39 6.45
N GLU A 80 2.38 -9.22 7.36
CA GLU A 80 2.75 -8.75 8.70
C GLU A 80 4.26 -8.84 8.91
N ALA A 81 4.80 -7.98 9.75
CA ALA A 81 6.22 -7.90 10.01
C ALA A 81 6.50 -7.29 11.38
N ASP A 82 7.67 -7.61 11.91
CA ASP A 82 8.19 -6.94 13.10
C ASP A 82 8.74 -5.54 12.78
N ALA A 83 9.14 -4.81 13.80
CA ALA A 83 9.66 -3.45 13.68
C ALA A 83 10.89 -3.39 12.76
N ASP A 84 11.82 -4.31 12.90
CA ASP A 84 13.06 -4.32 12.13
C ASP A 84 12.82 -4.62 10.67
N THR A 85 11.93 -5.55 10.37
CA THR A 85 11.52 -5.88 8.98
C THR A 85 10.82 -4.71 8.31
N LEU A 86 9.92 -4.01 9.02
CA LEU A 86 9.27 -2.80 8.51
C LEU A 86 10.29 -1.68 8.22
N LYS A 87 11.23 -1.46 9.12
CA LYS A 87 12.31 -0.47 8.94
C LYS A 87 13.17 -0.81 7.72
N ALA A 88 13.53 -2.08 7.54
CA ALA A 88 14.30 -2.53 6.40
C ALA A 88 13.51 -2.37 5.08
N ALA A 89 12.23 -2.68 5.08
CA ALA A 89 11.36 -2.49 3.91
C ALA A 89 11.25 -1.01 3.52
N HIS A 90 11.11 -0.12 4.48
CA HIS A 90 11.09 1.32 4.27
C HIS A 90 12.39 1.80 3.59
N ALA A 91 13.54 1.39 4.10
CA ALA A 91 14.84 1.75 3.53
C ALA A 91 14.98 1.23 2.07
N ARG A 92 14.55 0.00 1.81
CA ARG A 92 14.59 -0.59 0.47
C ARG A 92 13.65 0.14 -0.51
N ALA A 93 12.44 0.50 -0.06
CA ALA A 93 11.50 1.26 -0.88
C ALA A 93 12.06 2.62 -1.27
N LEU A 94 12.69 3.32 -0.34
CA LEU A 94 13.38 4.59 -0.61
C LEU A 94 14.51 4.42 -1.62
N GLY A 95 15.35 3.41 -1.44
CA GLY A 95 16.47 3.14 -2.36
C GLY A 95 16.02 2.76 -3.76
N ARG A 96 14.83 2.19 -3.91
CA ARG A 96 14.22 1.81 -5.19
C ARG A 96 13.30 2.90 -5.75
N GLU A 97 13.13 4.00 -5.03
CA GLU A 97 12.23 5.09 -5.41
C GLU A 97 10.79 4.63 -5.66
N LEU A 98 10.32 3.66 -4.87
CA LEU A 98 8.94 3.19 -4.96
C LEU A 98 7.99 4.16 -4.28
N PRO A 99 6.83 4.46 -4.88
CA PRO A 99 5.75 5.18 -4.21
C PRO A 99 5.34 4.44 -2.93
N MET A 100 5.16 5.19 -1.84
CA MET A 100 5.01 4.59 -0.53
C MET A 100 4.08 5.42 0.35
N GLY A 101 3.10 4.76 0.97
CA GLY A 101 2.34 5.31 2.07
C GLY A 101 2.89 4.79 3.39
N VAL A 102 2.92 5.63 4.41
CA VAL A 102 3.40 5.25 5.75
C VAL A 102 2.38 5.57 6.82
N TYR A 103 2.40 4.79 7.89
CA TYR A 103 1.63 5.04 9.10
C TYR A 103 2.52 4.83 10.32
N THR A 104 2.58 5.81 11.21
CA THR A 104 3.37 5.74 12.42
C THR A 104 2.48 5.53 13.64
N ARG A 105 3.06 5.02 14.73
CA ARG A 105 2.30 4.72 15.96
C ARG A 105 1.63 5.97 16.52
N GLU A 106 2.30 7.11 16.46
CA GLU A 106 1.79 8.39 16.98
C GLU A 106 0.51 8.84 16.28
N MET A 107 0.30 8.41 15.03
CA MET A 107 -0.90 8.75 14.27
C MET A 107 -2.18 8.16 14.87
N PHE A 108 -2.09 7.10 15.66
CA PHE A 108 -3.26 6.57 16.38
C PHE A 108 -3.79 7.54 17.45
N SER A 109 -2.97 8.47 17.91
CA SER A 109 -3.32 9.43 18.97
C SER A 109 -3.71 10.81 18.42
N THR A 110 -3.78 10.96 17.10
CA THR A 110 -4.19 12.21 16.45
C THR A 110 -5.69 12.19 16.15
N GLY A 111 -6.27 13.38 15.97
CA GLY A 111 -7.69 13.51 15.67
C GLY A 111 -8.02 13.89 14.23
N HIS A 112 -7.01 14.26 13.42
CA HIS A 112 -7.21 14.72 12.04
C HIS A 112 -5.91 14.64 11.21
N ASP A 113 -6.08 14.79 9.91
CA ASP A 113 -5.02 14.61 8.91
C ASP A 113 -3.85 15.59 9.08
N GLU A 114 -4.11 16.84 9.42
CA GLU A 114 -3.04 17.82 9.66
C GLU A 114 -2.16 17.43 10.86
N ALA A 115 -2.76 16.94 11.93
CA ALA A 115 -2.04 16.42 13.09
C ALA A 115 -1.20 15.19 12.72
N ASN A 116 -1.68 14.34 11.81
CA ASN A 116 -0.89 13.22 11.29
C ASN A 116 0.38 13.71 10.61
N ARG A 117 0.29 14.71 9.75
CA ARG A 117 1.48 15.30 9.12
C ARG A 117 2.43 15.90 10.13
N THR A 118 1.92 16.56 11.14
CA THR A 118 2.72 17.17 12.21
C THR A 118 3.55 16.14 12.95
N VAL A 119 2.96 15.03 13.37
CA VAL A 119 3.70 13.99 14.14
C VAL A 119 4.72 13.28 13.27
N VAL A 120 4.45 13.08 11.98
CA VAL A 120 5.44 12.49 11.06
C VAL A 120 6.60 13.45 10.82
N ARG A 121 6.31 14.73 10.60
CA ARG A 121 7.32 15.77 10.34
C ARG A 121 8.26 15.99 11.53
N ALA A 122 7.81 15.70 12.75
CA ALA A 122 8.60 15.90 13.96
C ALA A 122 9.71 14.86 14.15
N VAL A 123 9.74 13.78 13.36
CA VAL A 123 10.66 12.66 13.53
C VAL A 123 11.48 12.47 12.26
N GLY A 124 12.77 12.24 12.42
CA GLY A 124 13.66 11.95 11.28
C GLY A 124 13.35 10.59 10.66
N ARG A 125 13.70 10.44 9.39
CA ARG A 125 13.42 9.26 8.56
C ARG A 125 13.78 7.95 9.26
N ASP A 126 14.96 7.88 9.87
CA ASP A 126 15.49 6.65 10.46
C ASP A 126 14.91 6.34 11.85
N ASP A 127 14.20 7.30 12.43
CA ASP A 127 13.64 7.20 13.79
C ASP A 127 12.11 7.04 13.79
N LEU A 128 11.48 6.94 12.62
CA LEU A 128 10.03 6.72 12.51
C LEU A 128 9.63 5.40 13.15
N ASP A 129 8.64 5.43 14.03
CA ASP A 129 8.00 4.22 14.59
C ASP A 129 6.92 3.74 13.62
N LEU A 130 7.35 3.06 12.56
CA LEU A 130 6.48 2.58 11.50
C LEU A 130 5.63 1.40 11.99
N VAL A 131 4.32 1.51 11.84
CA VAL A 131 3.37 0.44 12.11
C VAL A 131 2.65 -0.02 10.85
N GLY A 132 2.78 0.71 9.75
CA GLY A 132 2.24 0.34 8.45
C GLY A 132 2.99 0.99 7.30
N LEU A 133 2.96 0.29 6.18
CA LEU A 133 3.63 0.69 4.95
C LEU A 133 2.86 0.10 3.77
N ALA A 134 2.60 0.90 2.75
CA ALA A 134 2.15 0.40 1.45
C ALA A 134 3.15 0.80 0.38
N VAL A 135 3.46 -0.12 -0.51
CA VAL A 135 4.33 0.13 -1.67
C VAL A 135 3.66 -0.35 -2.95
N PHE A 136 3.96 0.32 -4.03
CA PHE A 136 3.50 -0.02 -5.37
C PHE A 136 4.66 0.10 -6.36
N GLY A 137 4.75 -0.82 -7.28
CA GLY A 137 5.74 -0.78 -8.33
C GLY A 137 5.88 -2.10 -9.08
N PRO A 138 6.97 -2.27 -9.85
CA PRO A 138 7.26 -3.53 -10.52
C PRO A 138 7.28 -4.69 -9.54
N LYS A 139 6.67 -5.80 -9.90
CA LYS A 139 6.50 -6.96 -9.02
C LYS A 139 7.79 -7.42 -8.34
N ASN A 140 8.87 -7.57 -9.11
CA ASN A 140 10.15 -8.01 -8.55
C ASN A 140 10.75 -7.01 -7.56
N GLY A 141 10.61 -5.72 -7.83
CA GLY A 141 11.07 -4.66 -6.94
C GLY A 141 10.29 -4.65 -5.63
N VAL A 142 8.97 -4.81 -5.69
CA VAL A 142 8.11 -4.90 -4.51
C VAL A 142 8.44 -6.16 -3.70
N ASP A 143 8.57 -7.33 -4.34
CA ASP A 143 8.92 -8.58 -3.67
C ASP A 143 10.25 -8.49 -2.92
N LYS A 144 11.26 -7.85 -3.52
CA LYS A 144 12.54 -7.61 -2.85
C LYS A 144 12.44 -6.63 -1.69
N THR A 145 11.58 -5.62 -1.82
CA THR A 145 11.37 -4.61 -0.78
C THR A 145 10.76 -5.21 0.48
N VAL A 146 9.77 -6.09 0.33
CA VAL A 146 9.02 -6.68 1.46
C VAL A 146 9.63 -7.98 1.98
N LYS A 147 10.82 -8.34 1.54
CA LYS A 147 11.51 -9.54 1.99
C LYS A 147 11.60 -9.61 3.52
N GLY A 148 11.28 -10.76 4.09
CA GLY A 148 11.25 -10.98 5.53
C GLY A 148 9.87 -10.85 6.16
N ALA A 149 8.93 -10.21 5.50
CA ALA A 149 7.53 -10.18 5.91
C ALA A 149 6.82 -11.49 5.53
N ARG A 150 5.77 -11.84 6.25
CA ARG A 150 4.97 -13.05 6.01
C ARG A 150 3.52 -12.68 5.70
N LEU A 151 2.83 -13.54 4.96
CA LEU A 151 1.41 -13.33 4.70
C LEU A 151 0.64 -13.15 6.01
N HIS A 152 -0.25 -12.17 6.02
CA HIS A 152 -1.14 -11.94 7.16
C HIS A 152 -2.10 -13.13 7.28
N PRO A 153 -2.24 -13.76 8.49
CA PRO A 153 -3.13 -14.88 8.71
C PRO A 153 -4.62 -14.53 8.53
#